data_ab4abd79ed1f18947cb3c5e373f51536
#
_entry.id   ab4abd79ed1f18947cb3c5e373f51536
#
_cell.length_a   1.000
_cell.length_b   1.000
_cell.length_c   1.000
_cell.angle_alpha   90.00
_cell.angle_beta   90.00
_cell.angle_gamma   90.00
#
_symmetry.space_group_name_H-M   'P 1'
#
loop_
_entity.id
_entity.type
_entity.pdbx_description
1 polymer ?
#
loop_
_entity_poly.entity_id
_entity_poly.type
_entity_poly.pdbx_seq_one_letter_code
_entity_poly.pdbx_strand_id
1 'polypeptide(L)'
;SFDELCNTVFQFQYQYNPVYHKWVDLIDSLPSERKIPQKIPALPISFFKEQQVKTGNWQEQKIFESSGTTGMVTSRHYVANLAIYEQSFLEGFERQYGSIQNWCVLALLPTYLERENSSLVYMANKMIAMSGHSESGFYLYNYAELANKIAALESRGQPTLLLGVTFALLDFAAQFPMQLTYTVVMETGGMKGRGRELTRPELHETLIERLSLPSIHAEYGMTELLSQAYSKSGGRYYCPPWMKVFVRKEDDPLAILTEGT
;
A
#
# COMPACT_ATOMS: atom_id res chain seq x y z
N SER A 1 -23.09 -7.85 -5.57
CA SER A 1 -22.33 -8.10 -4.31
C SER A 1 -20.86 -8.31 -4.61
N PHE A 2 -20.01 -8.27 -3.57
CA PHE A 2 -18.58 -8.60 -3.70
C PHE A 2 -18.38 -10.01 -4.28
N ASP A 3 -19.13 -10.97 -3.81
CA ASP A 3 -19.00 -12.38 -4.19
C ASP A 3 -19.37 -12.62 -5.66
N GLU A 4 -20.39 -11.95 -6.18
CA GLU A 4 -20.75 -11.99 -7.60
C GLU A 4 -19.63 -11.39 -8.46
N LEU A 5 -19.10 -10.23 -8.06
CA LEU A 5 -17.99 -9.59 -8.77
C LEU A 5 -16.74 -10.48 -8.76
N CYS A 6 -16.41 -11.12 -7.63
CA CYS A 6 -15.31 -12.06 -7.55
C CYS A 6 -15.45 -13.22 -8.53
N ASN A 7 -16.65 -13.79 -8.67
CA ASN A 7 -16.91 -14.85 -9.64
C ASN A 7 -16.76 -14.36 -11.08
N THR A 8 -17.27 -13.18 -11.40
CA THR A 8 -17.13 -12.59 -12.73
C THR A 8 -15.65 -12.35 -13.08
N VAL A 9 -14.90 -11.77 -12.13
CA VAL A 9 -13.45 -11.53 -12.29
C VAL A 9 -12.69 -12.86 -12.42
N PHE A 10 -13.03 -13.88 -11.63
CA PHE A 10 -12.42 -15.19 -11.72
C PHE A 10 -12.60 -15.81 -13.09
N GLN A 11 -13.84 -15.83 -13.63
CA GLN A 11 -14.13 -16.37 -14.97
C GLN A 11 -13.36 -15.61 -16.04
N PHE A 12 -13.32 -14.29 -15.94
CA PHE A 12 -12.58 -13.43 -16.87
C PHE A 12 -11.08 -13.70 -16.82
N GLN A 13 -10.49 -13.78 -15.62
CA GLN A 13 -9.08 -14.10 -15.42
C GLN A 13 -8.74 -15.51 -15.93
N TYR A 14 -9.57 -16.50 -15.59
CA TYR A 14 -9.38 -17.87 -16.06
C TYR A 14 -9.39 -17.94 -17.59
N GLN A 15 -10.31 -17.24 -18.25
CA GLN A 15 -10.47 -17.27 -19.70
C GLN A 15 -9.35 -16.54 -20.44
N TYR A 16 -8.88 -15.38 -19.92
CA TYR A 16 -8.05 -14.46 -20.68
C TYR A 16 -6.64 -14.25 -20.11
N ASN A 17 -6.30 -14.80 -18.95
CA ASN A 17 -4.97 -14.74 -18.37
C ASN A 17 -4.28 -16.10 -18.48
N PRO A 18 -3.34 -16.29 -19.41
CA PRO A 18 -2.73 -17.61 -19.65
C PRO A 18 -1.94 -18.14 -18.44
N VAL A 19 -1.36 -17.27 -17.63
CA VAL A 19 -0.62 -17.66 -16.41
C VAL A 19 -1.60 -18.16 -15.35
N TYR A 20 -2.70 -17.43 -15.14
CA TYR A 20 -3.73 -17.81 -14.18
C TYR A 20 -4.49 -19.07 -14.59
N HIS A 21 -4.85 -19.18 -15.88
CA HIS A 21 -5.46 -20.37 -16.46
C HIS A 21 -4.65 -21.64 -16.14
N LYS A 22 -3.38 -21.62 -16.52
CA LYS A 22 -2.46 -22.74 -16.30
C LYS A 22 -2.29 -23.06 -14.80
N TRP A 23 -2.25 -22.05 -13.94
CA TRP A 23 -2.19 -22.25 -12.50
C TRP A 23 -3.43 -22.96 -11.96
N VAL A 24 -4.63 -22.50 -12.33
CA VAL A 24 -5.91 -23.08 -11.90
C VAL A 24 -6.01 -24.54 -12.34
N ASP A 25 -5.62 -24.87 -13.57
CA ASP A 25 -5.64 -26.24 -14.09
C ASP A 25 -4.65 -27.15 -13.35
N LEU A 26 -3.46 -26.65 -13.02
CA LEU A 26 -2.44 -27.42 -12.32
C LEU A 26 -2.82 -27.79 -10.89
N ILE A 27 -3.65 -26.98 -10.24
CA ILE A 27 -4.15 -27.26 -8.88
C ILE A 27 -5.50 -28.00 -8.87
N ASP A 28 -5.89 -28.54 -10.02
CA ASP A 28 -7.14 -29.30 -10.26
C ASP A 28 -8.39 -28.56 -9.74
N SER A 29 -8.50 -27.31 -10.13
CA SER A 29 -9.48 -26.38 -9.60
C SER A 29 -10.44 -25.89 -10.68
N LEU A 30 -11.40 -26.74 -11.05
CA LEU A 30 -12.37 -26.41 -12.10
C LEU A 30 -13.27 -25.19 -11.74
N PRO A 31 -13.49 -24.27 -12.69
CA PRO A 31 -14.29 -23.05 -12.47
C PRO A 31 -15.74 -23.30 -12.05
N SER A 32 -16.33 -24.44 -12.46
CA SER A 32 -17.75 -24.73 -12.27
C SER A 32 -18.19 -24.92 -10.80
N GLU A 33 -17.27 -25.21 -9.90
CA GLU A 33 -17.56 -25.50 -8.49
C GLU A 33 -17.32 -24.33 -7.54
N ARG A 34 -16.90 -23.15 -8.07
CA ARG A 34 -16.36 -22.07 -7.25
C ARG A 34 -17.24 -20.83 -7.28
N LYS A 35 -18.34 -20.91 -6.53
CA LYS A 35 -19.30 -19.80 -6.39
C LYS A 35 -19.02 -18.88 -5.21
N ILE A 36 -18.05 -19.19 -4.36
CA ILE A 36 -17.70 -18.39 -3.18
C ILE A 36 -16.23 -17.95 -3.23
N PRO A 37 -15.90 -16.71 -2.85
CA PRO A 37 -14.56 -16.14 -2.97
C PRO A 37 -13.47 -16.99 -2.31
N GLN A 38 -13.78 -17.67 -1.19
CA GLN A 38 -12.86 -18.54 -0.45
C GLN A 38 -12.35 -19.72 -1.29
N LYS A 39 -13.13 -20.17 -2.26
CA LYS A 39 -12.77 -21.29 -3.14
C LYS A 39 -12.05 -20.84 -4.42
N ILE A 40 -11.97 -19.54 -4.69
CA ILE A 40 -11.24 -19.00 -5.84
C ILE A 40 -9.74 -19.11 -5.55
N PRO A 41 -8.95 -19.78 -6.41
CA PRO A 41 -7.52 -19.88 -6.23
C PRO A 41 -6.85 -18.51 -6.32
N ALA A 42 -6.07 -18.13 -5.31
CA ALA A 42 -5.21 -16.98 -5.41
C ALA A 42 -3.95 -17.34 -6.21
N LEU A 43 -3.53 -16.45 -7.09
CA LEU A 43 -2.26 -16.59 -7.79
C LEU A 43 -1.11 -16.33 -6.80
N PRO A 44 -0.11 -17.22 -6.67
CA PRO A 44 1.06 -16.95 -5.85
C PRO A 44 1.80 -15.70 -6.30
N ILE A 45 2.18 -14.86 -5.33
CA ILE A 45 2.82 -13.57 -5.60
C ILE A 45 4.16 -13.71 -6.36
N SER A 46 4.86 -14.84 -6.19
CA SER A 46 6.11 -15.15 -6.90
C SER A 46 5.96 -15.11 -8.41
N PHE A 47 4.75 -15.38 -8.93
CA PHE A 47 4.52 -15.34 -10.38
C PHE A 47 4.72 -13.95 -10.98
N PHE A 48 4.51 -12.89 -10.23
CA PHE A 48 4.83 -11.54 -10.68
C PHE A 48 6.34 -11.28 -10.85
N LYS A 49 7.19 -12.13 -10.27
CA LYS A 49 8.64 -12.09 -10.49
C LYS A 49 9.06 -12.87 -11.74
N GLU A 50 8.41 -13.99 -11.99
CA GLU A 50 8.85 -15.00 -12.94
C GLU A 50 8.05 -14.99 -14.25
N GLN A 51 6.84 -14.47 -14.22
CA GLN A 51 5.89 -14.52 -15.31
C GLN A 51 5.37 -13.13 -15.69
N GLN A 52 4.98 -12.98 -16.94
CA GLN A 52 4.25 -11.81 -17.40
C GLN A 52 2.75 -12.00 -17.09
N VAL A 53 2.32 -11.58 -15.92
CA VAL A 53 0.92 -11.69 -15.50
C VAL A 53 0.09 -10.59 -16.18
N LYS A 54 -0.57 -10.94 -17.29
CA LYS A 54 -1.45 -10.03 -18.06
C LYS A 54 -2.71 -10.77 -18.47
N THR A 55 -3.85 -10.07 -18.43
CA THR A 55 -5.16 -10.60 -18.82
C THR A 55 -5.57 -9.99 -20.15
N GLY A 56 -5.52 -10.76 -21.22
CA GLY A 56 -5.73 -10.30 -22.59
C GLY A 56 -4.48 -9.69 -23.23
N ASN A 57 -4.66 -9.09 -24.40
CA ASN A 57 -3.59 -8.49 -25.19
C ASN A 57 -3.79 -6.96 -25.28
N TRP A 58 -2.92 -6.23 -24.63
CA TRP A 58 -2.97 -4.77 -24.58
C TRP A 58 -1.55 -4.22 -24.28
N GLN A 59 -1.34 -2.93 -24.60
CA GLN A 59 -0.14 -2.20 -24.23
C GLN A 59 -0.30 -1.61 -22.83
N GLU A 60 0.70 -1.78 -21.99
CA GLU A 60 0.73 -1.22 -20.64
C GLU A 60 0.87 0.30 -20.64
N GLN A 61 0.09 0.98 -19.82
CA GLN A 61 0.29 2.40 -19.50
C GLN A 61 1.45 2.57 -18.51
N LYS A 62 1.63 1.58 -17.62
CA LYS A 62 2.69 1.57 -16.62
C LYS A 62 3.03 0.13 -16.22
N ILE A 63 4.31 -0.08 -15.88
CA ILE A 63 4.77 -1.27 -15.17
C ILE A 63 5.22 -0.82 -13.80
N PHE A 64 4.60 -1.33 -12.74
CA PHE A 64 5.12 -1.13 -11.40
C PHE A 64 6.09 -2.25 -11.03
N GLU A 65 7.14 -1.89 -10.28
CA GLU A 65 8.19 -2.80 -9.86
C GLU A 65 8.36 -2.77 -8.34
N SER A 66 8.50 -3.96 -7.74
CA SER A 66 8.73 -4.07 -6.30
C SER A 66 10.14 -3.62 -5.93
N SER A 67 10.32 -3.23 -4.66
CA SER A 67 11.63 -2.89 -4.12
C SER A 67 12.46 -4.16 -3.92
N GLY A 68 13.20 -4.61 -4.92
CA GLY A 68 14.22 -5.65 -4.75
C GLY A 68 15.44 -5.10 -4.01
N THR A 69 16.11 -5.94 -3.20
CA THR A 69 17.50 -5.71 -2.82
C THR A 69 18.39 -5.94 -4.04
N THR A 70 19.52 -5.27 -4.10
CA THR A 70 20.46 -5.35 -5.26
C THR A 70 20.74 -6.80 -5.65
N GLY A 71 20.45 -7.16 -6.90
CA GLY A 71 20.62 -8.51 -7.45
C GLY A 71 19.44 -9.46 -7.33
N MET A 72 18.32 -9.08 -6.72
CA MET A 72 17.09 -9.89 -6.70
C MET A 72 16.16 -9.53 -7.85
N VAL A 73 15.47 -10.54 -8.40
CA VAL A 73 14.41 -10.33 -9.41
C VAL A 73 13.25 -9.61 -8.75
N THR A 74 12.86 -8.46 -9.30
CA THR A 74 11.72 -7.67 -8.81
C THR A 74 10.41 -8.20 -9.38
N SER A 75 9.32 -8.11 -8.63
CA SER A 75 7.98 -8.32 -9.18
C SER A 75 7.62 -7.21 -10.15
N ARG A 76 6.92 -7.55 -11.23
CA ARG A 76 6.41 -6.60 -12.22
C ARG A 76 4.90 -6.71 -12.34
N HIS A 77 4.23 -5.60 -12.11
CA HIS A 77 2.79 -5.50 -12.29
C HIS A 77 2.49 -4.62 -13.50
N TYR A 78 1.99 -5.23 -14.54
CA TYR A 78 1.60 -4.58 -15.80
C TYR A 78 0.20 -3.96 -15.63
N VAL A 79 0.08 -2.66 -15.82
CA VAL A 79 -1.18 -1.92 -15.64
C VAL A 79 -1.68 -1.39 -16.97
N ALA A 80 -2.84 -1.85 -17.38
CA ALA A 80 -3.49 -1.43 -18.63
C ALA A 80 -4.11 -0.03 -18.53
N ASN A 81 -4.69 0.30 -17.37
CA ASN A 81 -5.37 1.55 -17.14
C ASN A 81 -5.08 2.06 -15.72
N LEU A 82 -4.28 3.11 -15.66
CA LEU A 82 -3.88 3.74 -14.40
C LEU A 82 -5.05 4.38 -13.64
N ALA A 83 -6.12 4.79 -14.34
CA ALA A 83 -7.28 5.40 -13.69
C ALA A 83 -7.95 4.45 -12.68
N ILE A 84 -7.88 3.13 -12.89
CA ILE A 84 -8.39 2.13 -11.93
C ILE A 84 -7.61 2.19 -10.62
N TYR A 85 -6.28 2.27 -10.70
CA TYR A 85 -5.44 2.40 -9.53
C TYR A 85 -5.65 3.75 -8.83
N GLU A 86 -5.70 4.84 -9.60
CA GLU A 86 -5.95 6.18 -9.09
C GLU A 86 -7.29 6.26 -8.33
N GLN A 87 -8.35 5.77 -8.93
CA GLN A 87 -9.65 5.70 -8.27
C GLN A 87 -9.60 4.86 -6.99
N SER A 88 -8.97 3.68 -7.05
CA SER A 88 -8.87 2.77 -5.91
C SER A 88 -8.20 3.42 -4.70
N PHE A 89 -7.01 4.02 -4.86
CA PHE A 89 -6.33 4.60 -3.70
C PHE A 89 -6.97 5.91 -3.22
N LEU A 90 -7.53 6.75 -4.12
CA LEU A 90 -8.23 7.97 -3.72
C LEU A 90 -9.52 7.65 -2.95
N GLU A 91 -10.40 6.81 -3.49
CA GLU A 91 -11.61 6.41 -2.79
C GLU A 91 -11.30 5.63 -1.50
N GLY A 92 -10.25 4.80 -1.50
CA GLY A 92 -9.78 4.08 -0.32
C GLY A 92 -9.35 5.04 0.80
N PHE A 93 -8.58 6.08 0.46
CA PHE A 93 -8.18 7.14 1.38
C PHE A 93 -9.37 7.95 1.87
N GLU A 94 -10.22 8.43 0.95
CA GLU A 94 -11.37 9.28 1.29
C GLU A 94 -12.38 8.62 2.22
N ARG A 95 -12.56 7.31 2.10
CA ARG A 95 -13.42 6.53 3.02
C ARG A 95 -12.92 6.54 4.46
N GLN A 96 -11.63 6.70 4.67
CA GLN A 96 -11.01 6.68 6.00
C GLN A 96 -10.74 8.08 6.54
N TYR A 97 -10.40 9.04 5.68
CA TYR A 97 -9.84 10.33 6.05
C TYR A 97 -10.59 11.53 5.48
N GLY A 98 -11.63 11.30 4.66
CA GLY A 98 -12.32 12.36 3.93
C GLY A 98 -11.53 12.83 2.71
N SER A 99 -12.03 13.89 2.06
CA SER A 99 -11.44 14.36 0.80
C SER A 99 -9.97 14.74 0.93
N ILE A 100 -9.16 14.25 -0.01
CA ILE A 100 -7.72 14.55 -0.08
C ILE A 100 -7.44 16.05 -0.20
N GLN A 101 -8.37 16.84 -0.73
CA GLN A 101 -8.24 18.29 -0.87
C GLN A 101 -8.18 19.03 0.47
N ASN A 102 -8.60 18.40 1.55
CA ASN A 102 -8.53 18.99 2.90
C ASN A 102 -7.13 18.81 3.54
N TRP A 103 -6.23 18.07 2.90
CA TRP A 103 -4.95 17.68 3.48
C TRP A 103 -3.76 18.35 2.81
N CYS A 104 -2.79 18.79 3.60
CA CYS A 104 -1.43 19.00 3.12
C CYS A 104 -0.70 17.64 3.16
N VAL A 105 -0.23 17.15 2.04
CA VAL A 105 0.42 15.83 1.92
C VAL A 105 1.93 15.98 1.86
N LEU A 106 2.61 15.51 2.88
CA LEU A 106 4.07 15.50 2.99
C LEU A 106 4.55 14.05 2.89
N ALA A 107 5.25 13.72 1.82
CA ALA A 107 5.72 12.35 1.56
C ALA A 107 7.21 12.22 1.88
N LEU A 108 7.53 11.58 3.03
CA LEU A 108 8.89 11.29 3.45
C LEU A 108 9.34 9.96 2.87
N LEU A 109 9.70 10.00 1.59
CA LEU A 109 10.05 8.83 0.78
C LEU A 109 11.46 9.01 0.15
N PRO A 110 12.54 8.73 0.89
CA PRO A 110 13.91 9.08 0.51
C PRO A 110 14.45 8.38 -0.75
N THR A 111 13.71 7.54 -1.40
CA THR A 111 14.11 6.86 -2.64
C THR A 111 13.28 7.26 -3.85
N TYR A 112 12.59 8.41 -3.79
CA TYR A 112 11.71 8.89 -4.86
C TYR A 112 12.44 9.03 -6.21
N LEU A 113 13.62 9.65 -6.24
CA LEU A 113 14.36 9.90 -7.47
C LEU A 113 14.94 8.62 -8.11
N GLU A 114 15.06 7.53 -7.33
CA GLU A 114 15.67 6.28 -7.77
C GLU A 114 14.63 5.23 -8.23
N ARG A 115 13.32 5.50 -8.07
CA ARG A 115 12.26 4.47 -8.22
C ARG A 115 11.04 4.97 -8.96
N GLU A 116 11.21 5.38 -10.20
CA GLU A 116 10.12 5.83 -11.08
C GLU A 116 8.98 4.79 -11.25
N ASN A 117 9.30 3.50 -11.07
CA ASN A 117 8.35 2.40 -11.21
C ASN A 117 7.72 1.94 -9.88
N SER A 118 7.90 2.68 -8.79
CA SER A 118 7.24 2.37 -7.51
C SER A 118 5.76 2.78 -7.53
N SER A 119 4.87 1.83 -7.23
CA SER A 119 3.43 2.12 -7.06
C SER A 119 3.16 3.06 -5.89
N LEU A 120 3.90 2.94 -4.78
CA LEU A 120 3.81 3.84 -3.63
C LEU A 120 4.18 5.27 -4.00
N VAL A 121 5.27 5.45 -4.75
CA VAL A 121 5.72 6.78 -5.20
C VAL A 121 4.70 7.39 -6.16
N TYR A 122 4.16 6.59 -7.06
CA TYR A 122 3.09 7.02 -7.98
C TYR A 122 1.85 7.49 -7.21
N MET A 123 1.39 6.70 -6.23
CA MET A 123 0.27 7.05 -5.36
C MET A 123 0.52 8.37 -4.61
N ALA A 124 1.66 8.48 -3.93
CA ALA A 124 2.02 9.68 -3.17
C ALA A 124 2.08 10.94 -4.06
N ASN A 125 2.68 10.82 -5.25
CA ASN A 125 2.74 11.93 -6.22
C ASN A 125 1.34 12.40 -6.65
N LYS A 126 0.46 11.44 -6.92
CA LYS A 126 -0.92 11.75 -7.31
C LYS A 126 -1.70 12.38 -6.16
N MET A 127 -1.55 11.87 -4.94
CA MET A 127 -2.18 12.45 -3.73
C MET A 127 -1.69 13.88 -3.48
N ILE A 128 -0.40 14.16 -3.61
CA ILE A 128 0.17 15.51 -3.54
C ILE A 128 -0.49 16.43 -4.58
N ALA A 129 -0.55 16.00 -5.84
CA ALA A 129 -1.17 16.79 -6.90
C ALA A 129 -2.66 17.04 -6.66
N MET A 130 -3.40 16.02 -6.22
CA MET A 130 -4.85 16.10 -5.98
C MET A 130 -5.21 16.88 -4.71
N SER A 131 -4.32 16.97 -3.73
CA SER A 131 -4.52 17.78 -2.54
C SER A 131 -4.66 19.27 -2.88
N GLY A 132 -4.04 19.71 -3.97
CA GLY A 132 -4.03 21.11 -4.38
C GLY A 132 -3.35 22.07 -3.40
N HIS A 133 -2.78 21.54 -2.30
CA HIS A 133 -2.15 22.34 -1.26
C HIS A 133 -0.72 22.71 -1.68
N SER A 134 -0.41 24.01 -1.73
CA SER A 134 0.86 24.53 -2.24
C SER A 134 2.11 24.05 -1.48
N GLU A 135 1.94 23.61 -0.25
CA GLU A 135 3.04 23.12 0.60
C GLU A 135 3.15 21.58 0.59
N SER A 136 2.25 20.86 -0.13
CA SER A 136 2.38 19.43 -0.34
C SER A 136 3.61 19.10 -1.18
N GLY A 137 4.33 18.04 -0.83
CA GLY A 137 5.53 17.68 -1.58
C GLY A 137 6.25 16.47 -1.03
N PHE A 138 7.35 16.12 -1.73
CA PHE A 138 8.26 15.07 -1.32
C PHE A 138 9.41 15.60 -0.49
N TYR A 139 9.78 14.84 0.52
CA TYR A 139 10.96 15.05 1.36
C TYR A 139 11.81 13.79 1.33
N LEU A 140 13.13 13.96 1.16
CA LEU A 140 14.07 12.83 1.09
C LEU A 140 14.87 12.74 2.39
N TYR A 141 15.84 13.62 2.56
CA TYR A 141 16.74 13.69 3.74
C TYR A 141 16.79 15.10 4.34
N ASN A 142 16.01 16.02 3.84
CA ASN A 142 15.93 17.42 4.30
C ASN A 142 14.99 17.56 5.51
N TYR A 143 15.30 16.81 6.57
CA TYR A 143 14.47 16.70 7.76
C TYR A 143 14.25 18.04 8.49
N ALA A 144 15.23 18.95 8.50
CA ALA A 144 15.07 20.27 9.09
C ALA A 144 14.01 21.11 8.35
N GLU A 145 14.00 21.08 7.02
CA GLU A 145 12.97 21.74 6.22
C GLU A 145 11.59 21.13 6.48
N LEU A 146 11.50 19.82 6.52
CA LEU A 146 10.25 19.09 6.86
C LEU A 146 9.74 19.48 8.25
N ALA A 147 10.62 19.53 9.27
CA ALA A 147 10.24 19.91 10.62
C ALA A 147 9.70 21.36 10.68
N ASN A 148 10.36 22.30 10.02
CA ASN A 148 9.91 23.69 9.94
C ASN A 148 8.55 23.78 9.22
N LYS A 149 8.36 23.00 8.17
CA LYS A 149 7.10 22.93 7.42
C LYS A 149 5.96 22.40 8.28
N ILE A 150 6.18 21.29 8.97
CA ILE A 150 5.19 20.71 9.89
C ILE A 150 4.83 21.71 11.00
N ALA A 151 5.82 22.34 11.64
CA ALA A 151 5.58 23.34 12.68
C ALA A 151 4.72 24.52 12.19
N ALA A 152 4.96 24.99 10.98
CA ALA A 152 4.16 26.05 10.37
C ALA A 152 2.72 25.60 10.05
N LEU A 153 2.51 24.36 9.61
CA LEU A 153 1.20 23.78 9.35
C LEU A 153 0.42 23.55 10.64
N GLU A 154 1.07 23.01 11.68
CA GLU A 154 0.52 22.83 13.03
C GLU A 154 0.04 24.16 13.62
N SER A 155 0.86 25.23 13.51
CA SER A 155 0.49 26.55 14.06
C SER A 155 -0.75 27.18 13.40
N ARG A 156 -1.11 26.73 12.21
CA ARG A 156 -2.30 27.16 11.46
C ARG A 156 -3.48 26.21 11.59
N GLY A 157 -3.31 25.09 12.31
CA GLY A 157 -4.33 24.07 12.42
C GLY A 157 -4.63 23.34 11.10
N GLN A 158 -3.66 23.27 10.19
CA GLN A 158 -3.84 22.65 8.88
C GLN A 158 -3.78 21.12 9.00
N PRO A 159 -4.86 20.39 8.62
CA PRO A 159 -4.79 18.94 8.52
C PRO A 159 -3.65 18.50 7.59
N THR A 160 -2.71 17.74 8.13
CA THR A 160 -1.49 17.33 7.43
C THR A 160 -1.35 15.82 7.48
N LEU A 161 -1.03 15.22 6.34
CA LEU A 161 -0.65 13.81 6.23
C LEU A 161 0.87 13.73 6.04
N LEU A 162 1.59 13.22 7.03
CA LEU A 162 2.98 12.81 6.90
C LEU A 162 3.03 11.31 6.57
N LEU A 163 3.13 10.98 5.27
CA LEU A 163 3.29 9.62 4.78
C LEU A 163 4.77 9.31 4.65
N GLY A 164 5.26 8.29 5.37
CA GLY A 164 6.68 7.99 5.34
C GLY A 164 7.01 6.49 5.46
N VAL A 165 8.18 6.12 4.91
CA VAL A 165 8.73 4.78 5.17
C VAL A 165 9.28 4.70 6.58
N THR A 166 9.15 3.52 7.19
CA THR A 166 9.45 3.26 8.61
C THR A 166 10.77 3.86 9.08
N PHE A 167 11.88 3.56 8.39
CA PHE A 167 13.20 4.04 8.80
C PHE A 167 13.34 5.57 8.75
N ALA A 168 12.73 6.21 7.73
CA ALA A 168 12.81 7.65 7.58
C ALA A 168 11.96 8.40 8.62
N LEU A 169 10.82 7.85 9.01
CA LEU A 169 10.02 8.39 10.10
C LEU A 169 10.74 8.28 11.45
N LEU A 170 11.44 7.16 11.71
CA LEU A 170 12.26 6.99 12.92
C LEU A 170 13.42 7.99 12.97
N ASP A 171 14.16 8.13 11.87
CA ASP A 171 15.27 9.06 11.77
C ASP A 171 14.82 10.51 11.94
N PHE A 172 13.69 10.87 11.33
CA PHE A 172 13.06 12.17 11.47
C PHE A 172 12.64 12.44 12.92
N ALA A 173 11.89 11.54 13.54
CA ALA A 173 11.41 11.70 14.90
C ALA A 173 12.52 11.72 15.94
N ALA A 174 13.63 11.01 15.70
CA ALA A 174 14.80 11.05 16.57
C ALA A 174 15.51 12.40 16.56
N GLN A 175 15.59 13.06 15.39
CA GLN A 175 16.26 14.34 15.24
C GLN A 175 15.37 15.55 15.57
N PHE A 176 14.07 15.42 15.35
CA PHE A 176 13.08 16.50 15.51
C PHE A 176 11.87 16.05 16.34
N PRO A 177 12.03 15.80 17.66
CA PRO A 177 10.90 15.57 18.52
C PRO A 177 9.97 16.80 18.54
N MET A 178 8.65 16.57 18.42
CA MET A 178 7.67 17.67 18.37
C MET A 178 6.29 17.24 18.87
N GLN A 179 5.43 18.20 19.19
CA GLN A 179 4.05 17.95 19.57
C GLN A 179 3.15 18.16 18.35
N LEU A 180 2.52 17.09 17.88
CA LEU A 180 1.63 17.11 16.73
C LEU A 180 0.16 16.97 17.16
N THR A 181 -0.70 17.80 16.60
CA THR A 181 -2.14 17.80 16.87
C THR A 181 -2.94 17.67 15.58
N TYR A 182 -2.52 18.33 14.53
CA TYR A 182 -3.20 18.39 13.23
C TYR A 182 -2.53 17.51 12.17
N THR A 183 -1.40 16.89 12.52
CA THR A 183 -0.67 16.00 11.61
C THR A 183 -0.96 14.53 11.92
N VAL A 184 -1.46 13.80 10.95
CA VAL A 184 -1.52 12.34 10.95
C VAL A 184 -0.20 11.80 10.42
N VAL A 185 0.51 11.01 11.22
CA VAL A 185 1.70 10.28 10.79
C VAL A 185 1.28 8.88 10.35
N MET A 186 1.57 8.55 9.11
CA MET A 186 1.22 7.28 8.48
C MET A 186 2.47 6.57 8.00
N GLU A 187 2.76 5.42 8.62
CA GLU A 187 3.85 4.56 8.18
C GLU A 187 3.43 3.68 7.00
N THR A 188 4.35 3.44 6.09
CA THR A 188 4.19 2.50 4.98
C THR A 188 5.49 1.75 4.71
N GLY A 189 5.40 0.50 4.26
CA GLY A 189 6.55 -0.35 4.01
C GLY A 189 7.23 -0.83 5.31
N GLY A 190 8.46 -1.27 5.21
CA GLY A 190 9.24 -1.83 6.33
C GLY A 190 10.62 -1.21 6.44
N MET A 191 11.45 -1.72 7.36
CA MET A 191 12.83 -1.25 7.61
C MET A 191 13.77 -1.44 6.41
N LYS A 192 13.41 -2.28 5.44
CA LYS A 192 14.18 -2.54 4.20
C LYS A 192 15.65 -2.88 4.45
N GLY A 193 15.92 -3.64 5.51
CA GLY A 193 17.27 -4.05 5.89
C GLY A 193 18.14 -2.93 6.49
N ARG A 194 17.57 -1.80 6.89
CA ARG A 194 18.28 -0.71 7.57
C ARG A 194 18.08 -0.82 9.08
N GLY A 195 19.15 -1.15 9.80
CA GLY A 195 19.15 -1.27 11.25
C GLY A 195 18.46 -2.52 11.79
N ARG A 196 18.14 -2.53 13.09
CA ARG A 196 17.37 -3.60 13.75
C ARG A 196 15.93 -3.56 13.24
N GLU A 197 15.40 -4.69 12.84
CA GLU A 197 13.96 -4.82 12.59
C GLU A 197 13.20 -4.66 13.92
N LEU A 198 12.43 -3.57 13.99
CA LEU A 198 11.51 -3.33 15.09
C LEU A 198 10.18 -4.03 14.79
N THR A 199 9.57 -4.57 15.83
CA THR A 199 8.17 -4.95 15.74
C THR A 199 7.30 -3.70 15.55
N ARG A 200 6.12 -3.86 14.98
CA ARG A 200 5.21 -2.71 14.80
C ARG A 200 4.85 -2.02 16.13
N PRO A 201 4.59 -2.73 17.24
CA PRO A 201 4.40 -2.09 18.54
C PRO A 201 5.59 -1.22 18.96
N GLU A 202 6.83 -1.72 18.91
CA GLU A 202 8.05 -0.96 19.25
C GLU A 202 8.20 0.30 18.38
N LEU A 203 7.95 0.17 17.08
CA LEU A 203 7.97 1.29 16.13
C LEU A 203 6.94 2.36 16.51
N HIS A 204 5.69 1.95 16.70
CA HIS A 204 4.61 2.89 17.01
C HIS A 204 4.83 3.57 18.37
N GLU A 205 5.26 2.85 19.40
CA GLU A 205 5.58 3.40 20.72
C GLU A 205 6.67 4.50 20.61
N THR A 206 7.75 4.22 19.88
CA THR A 206 8.81 5.20 19.65
C THR A 206 8.31 6.46 18.95
N LEU A 207 7.51 6.33 17.91
CA LEU A 207 6.98 7.47 17.16
C LEU A 207 5.93 8.25 17.96
N ILE A 208 5.07 7.57 18.72
CA ILE A 208 4.08 8.17 19.61
C ILE A 208 4.78 9.04 20.66
N GLU A 209 5.81 8.50 21.33
CA GLU A 209 6.56 9.23 22.34
C GLU A 209 7.24 10.47 21.75
N ARG A 210 7.96 10.32 20.64
CA ARG A 210 8.74 11.40 20.03
C ARG A 210 7.90 12.49 19.40
N LEU A 211 6.74 12.15 18.85
CA LEU A 211 5.89 13.09 18.13
C LEU A 211 4.63 13.49 18.93
N SER A 212 4.51 13.02 20.17
CA SER A 212 3.39 13.28 21.10
C SER A 212 2.04 13.01 20.47
N LEU A 213 1.90 11.91 19.74
CA LEU A 213 0.70 11.51 19.02
C LEU A 213 -0.14 10.50 19.83
N PRO A 214 -1.45 10.47 19.66
CA PRO A 214 -2.30 9.44 20.28
C PRO A 214 -2.14 8.07 19.59
N SER A 215 -1.77 8.04 18.32
CA SER A 215 -1.55 6.82 17.54
C SER A 215 -0.74 7.09 16.30
N ILE A 216 -0.12 6.05 15.77
CA ILE A 216 0.49 6.04 14.44
C ILE A 216 -0.44 5.28 13.50
N HIS A 217 -0.72 5.88 12.35
CA HIS A 217 -1.49 5.26 11.28
C HIS A 217 -0.56 4.41 10.40
N ALA A 218 -1.15 3.47 9.67
CA ALA A 218 -0.39 2.63 8.75
C ALA A 218 -1.15 2.44 7.43
N GLU A 219 -0.43 2.44 6.34
CA GLU A 219 -0.91 2.06 5.01
C GLU A 219 -0.35 0.66 4.67
N TYR A 220 -1.22 -0.21 4.19
CA TYR A 220 -0.86 -1.48 3.60
C TYR A 220 -1.12 -1.45 2.10
N GLY A 221 -0.07 -1.63 1.33
CA GLY A 221 -0.11 -1.81 -0.10
C GLY A 221 1.05 -2.67 -0.57
N MET A 222 0.99 -3.12 -1.80
CA MET A 222 2.05 -3.87 -2.45
C MET A 222 2.01 -3.61 -3.96
N THR A 223 3.13 -3.82 -4.62
CA THR A 223 3.28 -3.58 -6.07
C THR A 223 2.26 -4.37 -6.89
N GLU A 224 1.97 -5.59 -6.47
CA GLU A 224 1.10 -6.54 -7.12
C GLU A 224 -0.39 -6.29 -6.86
N LEU A 225 -0.71 -5.34 -5.98
CA LEU A 225 -2.06 -5.01 -5.55
C LEU A 225 -2.41 -3.57 -5.93
N LEU A 226 -3.47 -3.37 -6.71
CA LEU A 226 -3.97 -2.02 -7.04
C LEU A 226 -5.01 -1.56 -6.01
N SER A 227 -4.73 -1.74 -4.74
CA SER A 227 -5.58 -1.32 -3.63
C SER A 227 -4.78 -1.16 -2.34
N GLN A 228 -5.32 -0.42 -1.38
CA GLN A 228 -4.73 -0.17 -0.07
C GLN A 228 -5.70 -0.53 1.04
N ALA A 229 -5.15 -0.88 2.20
CA ALA A 229 -5.87 -0.93 3.46
C ALA A 229 -5.20 0.00 4.48
N TYR A 230 -5.98 0.59 5.36
CA TYR A 230 -5.50 1.57 6.32
C TYR A 230 -5.75 1.12 7.76
N SER A 231 -4.79 1.38 8.63
CA SER A 231 -4.92 1.25 10.09
C SER A 231 -4.80 2.62 10.73
N LYS A 232 -5.73 2.98 11.61
CA LYS A 232 -5.67 4.22 12.39
C LYS A 232 -5.00 4.04 13.75
N SER A 233 -4.91 2.79 14.21
CA SER A 233 -4.24 2.45 15.47
C SER A 233 -4.12 0.93 15.64
N GLY A 234 -3.19 0.49 16.50
CA GLY A 234 -3.10 -0.89 16.99
C GLY A 234 -2.89 -1.96 15.91
N GLY A 235 -2.47 -1.58 14.70
CA GLY A 235 -2.21 -2.52 13.60
C GLY A 235 -3.45 -3.19 13.01
N ARG A 236 -4.66 -2.74 13.35
CA ARG A 236 -5.90 -3.25 12.76
C ARG A 236 -6.19 -2.52 11.45
N TYR A 237 -6.11 -3.24 10.33
CA TYR A 237 -6.37 -2.70 9.01
C TYR A 237 -7.83 -2.82 8.59
N TYR A 238 -8.32 -1.79 7.92
CA TYR A 238 -9.64 -1.74 7.31
C TYR A 238 -9.50 -1.75 5.79
N CYS A 239 -10.01 -2.81 5.17
CA CYS A 239 -10.05 -2.95 3.74
C CYS A 239 -11.20 -2.15 3.12
N PRO A 240 -11.03 -1.60 1.91
CA PRO A 240 -12.15 -1.04 1.14
C PRO A 240 -13.12 -2.15 0.68
N PRO A 241 -14.35 -1.80 0.25
CA PRO A 241 -15.36 -2.80 -0.12
C PRO A 241 -14.98 -3.75 -1.26
N TRP A 242 -13.98 -3.37 -2.06
CA TRP A 242 -13.47 -4.17 -3.18
C TRP A 242 -12.26 -5.03 -2.83
N MET A 243 -11.86 -5.10 -1.56
CA MET A 243 -10.73 -5.90 -1.09
C MET A 243 -11.15 -6.76 0.10
N LYS A 244 -10.82 -8.06 0.04
CA LYS A 244 -10.96 -9.00 1.16
C LYS A 244 -9.63 -9.70 1.41
N VAL A 245 -9.35 -10.00 2.67
CA VAL A 245 -8.18 -10.76 3.10
C VAL A 245 -8.67 -12.12 3.64
N PHE A 246 -8.03 -13.19 3.22
CA PHE A 246 -8.26 -14.55 3.73
C PHE A 246 -6.97 -15.07 4.33
N VAL A 247 -7.07 -15.61 5.54
CA VAL A 247 -5.96 -16.28 6.20
C VAL A 247 -5.92 -17.74 5.75
N ARG A 248 -4.74 -18.23 5.38
CA ARG A 248 -4.51 -19.60 4.93
C ARG A 248 -3.63 -20.33 5.92
N LYS A 249 -3.70 -21.66 5.89
CA LYS A 249 -2.74 -22.47 6.64
C LYS A 249 -1.34 -22.30 6.07
N GLU A 250 -0.36 -22.34 6.94
CA GLU A 250 1.05 -22.22 6.55
C GLU A 250 1.53 -23.44 5.75
N ASP A 251 1.09 -24.62 6.14
CA ASP A 251 1.41 -25.92 5.52
C ASP A 251 0.51 -26.29 4.34
N ASP A 252 -0.63 -25.62 4.16
CA ASP A 252 -1.55 -25.82 3.04
C ASP A 252 -2.09 -24.47 2.54
N PRO A 253 -1.44 -23.86 1.55
CA PRO A 253 -1.83 -22.56 1.02
C PRO A 253 -3.16 -22.57 0.26
N LEU A 254 -3.78 -23.71 0.03
CA LEU A 254 -5.13 -23.83 -0.54
C LEU A 254 -6.22 -23.91 0.54
N ALA A 255 -5.86 -24.27 1.76
CA ALA A 255 -6.79 -24.34 2.89
C ALA A 255 -6.94 -22.99 3.59
N ILE A 256 -8.14 -22.40 3.48
CA ILE A 256 -8.48 -21.15 4.16
C ILE A 256 -8.94 -21.45 5.58
N LEU A 257 -8.42 -20.72 6.54
CA LEU A 257 -8.89 -20.73 7.93
C LEU A 257 -10.22 -19.97 8.01
N THR A 258 -11.21 -20.59 8.64
CA THR A 258 -12.56 -20.00 8.81
C THR A 258 -12.62 -19.03 9.97
N GLU A 259 -11.68 -19.12 10.91
CA GLU A 259 -11.51 -18.22 12.04
C GLU A 259 -10.04 -17.85 12.17
N GLY A 260 -9.75 -16.55 12.37
CA GLY A 260 -8.41 -16.10 12.70
C GLY A 260 -8.08 -16.55 14.13
N THR A 261 -7.15 -17.47 14.25
CA THR A 261 -6.54 -17.81 15.53
C THR A 261 -5.40 -16.88 15.83
#